data_0c2e55ba178e36c87cccf43359967b2f
#
_entry.id   0c2e55ba178e36c87cccf43359967b2f
#
_cell.length_a   1.000
_cell.length_b   1.000
_cell.length_c   1.000
_cell.angle_alpha   90.00
_cell.angle_beta   90.00
_cell.angle_gamma   90.00
#
_symmetry.space_group_name_H-M   'P 1'
#
loop_
_entity.id
_entity.type
_entity.pdbx_description
1 polymer ?
#
loop_
_entity_poly.entity_id
_entity_poly.type
_entity_poly.pdbx_seq_one_letter_code
_entity_poly.pdbx_strand_id
1 'polypeptide(L)'
;MAQLKARPWVPKSSDTLVQTIAKQTAEQDADAIGRLIDTLVAENIEIHERDCVNLNPATNVMNPHAEAVLSKGLGTRPSLGYPGEKYEMGLEAIEQIEIIAAELAAEVFDARYAEVRVPSGAIANLMVFMATAKAGDVIIVPPTTIAGHVTHHRAGAAGLYGLDVREASAKPENYSVDLERLRRQATTAKPALITIGGSLNLFPHPVREIREIADEVGAMVLYDAAHMSGMIAGRAWQQPLKEGAHVMTMSTYKSFGGPPAGLIVTNDATLAKRFDEIAYPGLTANFDAAKTAALAITLLDWKVHGTDYAKAMAATATALADNLAAEGLTIYARERGYTSSHQFALEASRHGGGQTAAKRLRRANILSSGIGLPGPSMRSDVNGLRLGTPEIVRRGMGPEDMGELARMIAGGLEGDVPPERLANDVTAFRRRFTGMKFVRT
;
A
#
# COMPACT_ATOMS: atom_id res chain seq x y z
N MET A 1 10.61 -20.86 -31.48
CA MET A 1 10.39 -21.62 -30.21
C MET A 1 10.59 -20.67 -29.03
N ALA A 2 9.68 -20.72 -28.03
CA ALA A 2 9.80 -19.90 -26.82
C ALA A 2 11.12 -20.17 -26.08
N GLN A 3 11.78 -19.11 -25.56
CA GLN A 3 13.03 -19.21 -24.84
C GLN A 3 12.84 -19.46 -23.34
N LEU A 4 11.71 -18.98 -22.77
CA LEU A 4 11.42 -19.19 -21.35
C LEU A 4 11.23 -20.67 -21.05
N LYS A 5 11.92 -21.15 -20.00
CA LYS A 5 11.82 -22.54 -19.54
C LYS A 5 10.76 -22.68 -18.46
N ALA A 6 10.21 -23.88 -18.32
CA ALA A 6 9.30 -24.21 -17.24
C ALA A 6 9.93 -23.97 -15.86
N ARG A 7 9.12 -23.51 -14.92
CA ARG A 7 9.53 -23.16 -13.56
C ARG A 7 8.81 -24.05 -12.53
N PRO A 8 9.36 -25.22 -12.20
CA PRO A 8 8.71 -26.18 -11.33
C PRO A 8 8.49 -25.69 -9.89
N TRP A 9 9.12 -24.60 -9.50
CA TRP A 9 9.00 -23.96 -8.17
C TRP A 9 7.85 -22.97 -8.03
N VAL A 10 7.07 -22.71 -9.09
CA VAL A 10 5.86 -21.87 -9.04
C VAL A 10 4.60 -22.74 -9.19
N PRO A 11 3.41 -22.25 -8.79
CA PRO A 11 2.17 -23.00 -9.02
C PRO A 11 2.00 -23.40 -10.49
N LYS A 12 1.52 -24.62 -10.73
CA LYS A 12 1.37 -25.18 -12.09
C LYS A 12 0.52 -24.31 -13.01
N SER A 13 -0.55 -23.70 -12.48
CA SER A 13 -1.41 -22.76 -13.24
C SER A 13 -0.63 -21.53 -13.71
N SER A 14 0.24 -20.99 -12.86
CA SER A 14 1.08 -19.84 -13.19
C SER A 14 2.10 -20.18 -14.28
N ASP A 15 2.77 -21.34 -14.15
CA ASP A 15 3.73 -21.75 -15.18
C ASP A 15 3.03 -22.06 -16.51
N THR A 16 1.87 -22.71 -16.50
CA THR A 16 1.08 -22.96 -17.70
C THR A 16 0.74 -21.66 -18.44
N LEU A 17 0.29 -20.63 -17.73
CA LEU A 17 0.00 -19.31 -18.32
C LEU A 17 1.26 -18.70 -18.96
N VAL A 18 2.39 -18.72 -18.23
CA VAL A 18 3.66 -18.18 -18.74
C VAL A 18 4.11 -18.91 -20.01
N GLN A 19 4.07 -20.24 -20.01
CA GLN A 19 4.48 -21.03 -21.20
C GLN A 19 3.54 -20.78 -22.41
N THR A 20 2.25 -20.61 -22.15
CA THR A 20 1.26 -20.31 -23.21
C THR A 20 1.56 -18.95 -23.85
N ILE A 21 1.71 -17.89 -23.05
CA ILE A 21 2.00 -16.53 -23.55
C ILE A 21 3.37 -16.49 -24.24
N ALA A 22 4.40 -17.11 -23.65
CA ALA A 22 5.74 -17.14 -24.24
C ALA A 22 5.76 -17.83 -25.61
N LYS A 23 4.99 -18.92 -25.78
CA LYS A 23 4.84 -19.58 -27.08
C LYS A 23 4.17 -18.67 -28.10
N GLN A 24 3.03 -18.05 -27.75
CA GLN A 24 2.31 -17.11 -28.62
C GLN A 24 3.20 -15.94 -29.04
N THR A 25 3.97 -15.37 -28.09
CA THR A 25 4.93 -14.28 -28.36
C THR A 25 6.02 -14.73 -29.34
N ALA A 26 6.56 -15.93 -29.17
CA ALA A 26 7.65 -16.45 -30.03
C ALA A 26 7.18 -16.82 -31.48
N GLU A 27 5.89 -16.86 -31.73
CA GLU A 27 5.29 -17.16 -33.03
C GLU A 27 4.92 -15.88 -33.82
N GLN A 28 5.06 -14.70 -33.21
CA GLN A 28 4.70 -13.41 -33.79
C GLN A 28 5.94 -12.60 -34.19
N ASP A 29 5.77 -11.70 -35.16
CA ASP A 29 6.76 -10.68 -35.50
C ASP A 29 6.71 -9.48 -34.54
N ALA A 30 7.71 -8.60 -34.63
CA ALA A 30 7.85 -7.43 -33.75
C ALA A 30 6.65 -6.48 -33.84
N ASP A 31 6.12 -6.26 -35.03
CA ASP A 31 5.00 -5.34 -35.25
C ASP A 31 3.71 -5.90 -34.64
N ALA A 32 3.46 -7.20 -34.77
CA ALA A 32 2.33 -7.86 -34.13
C ALA A 32 2.41 -7.83 -32.61
N ILE A 33 3.59 -8.06 -32.05
CA ILE A 33 3.84 -7.94 -30.61
C ILE A 33 3.62 -6.49 -30.13
N GLY A 34 4.11 -5.49 -30.89
CA GLY A 34 3.89 -4.07 -30.58
C GLY A 34 2.40 -3.75 -30.48
N ARG A 35 1.62 -4.10 -31.51
CA ARG A 35 0.15 -3.91 -31.50
C ARG A 35 -0.54 -4.65 -30.36
N LEU A 36 -0.09 -5.85 -30.01
CA LEU A 36 -0.62 -6.59 -28.86
C LEU A 36 -0.37 -5.84 -27.55
N ILE A 37 0.82 -5.30 -27.34
CA ILE A 37 1.14 -4.49 -26.16
C ILE A 37 0.21 -3.27 -26.07
N ASP A 38 0.02 -2.54 -27.17
CA ASP A 38 -0.89 -1.38 -27.21
C ASP A 38 -2.35 -1.79 -26.88
N THR A 39 -2.81 -2.93 -27.39
CA THR A 39 -4.12 -3.49 -27.06
C THR A 39 -4.25 -3.79 -25.57
N LEU A 40 -3.26 -4.46 -24.97
CA LEU A 40 -3.26 -4.80 -23.55
C LEU A 40 -3.23 -3.55 -22.64
N VAL A 41 -2.53 -2.50 -23.07
CA VAL A 41 -2.55 -1.20 -22.37
C VAL A 41 -3.95 -0.59 -22.44
N ALA A 42 -4.59 -0.59 -23.61
CA ALA A 42 -5.95 -0.09 -23.77
C ALA A 42 -6.96 -0.89 -22.93
N GLU A 43 -6.87 -2.22 -22.90
CA GLU A 43 -7.70 -3.09 -22.06
C GLU A 43 -7.52 -2.77 -20.56
N ASN A 44 -6.29 -2.53 -20.12
CA ASN A 44 -6.03 -2.15 -18.74
C ASN A 44 -6.69 -0.80 -18.39
N ILE A 45 -6.68 0.17 -19.31
CA ILE A 45 -7.36 1.46 -19.16
C ILE A 45 -8.87 1.24 -19.03
N GLU A 46 -9.49 0.42 -19.91
CA GLU A 46 -10.92 0.11 -19.80
C GLU A 46 -11.28 -0.49 -18.43
N ILE A 47 -10.49 -1.45 -17.94
CA ILE A 47 -10.72 -2.10 -16.64
C ILE A 47 -10.67 -1.07 -15.51
N HIS A 48 -9.60 -0.30 -15.41
CA HIS A 48 -9.32 0.52 -14.22
C HIS A 48 -9.95 1.91 -14.29
N GLU A 49 -9.99 2.52 -15.47
CA GLU A 49 -10.42 3.91 -15.60
C GLU A 49 -11.92 4.05 -15.91
N ARG A 50 -12.56 3.04 -16.54
CA ARG A 50 -13.90 3.17 -17.08
C ARG A 50 -14.92 2.18 -16.55
N ASP A 51 -14.55 0.90 -16.39
CA ASP A 51 -15.54 -0.16 -16.15
C ASP A 51 -15.66 -0.55 -14.70
N CYS A 52 -14.55 -0.62 -13.97
CA CYS A 52 -14.55 -1.17 -12.62
C CYS A 52 -14.68 -0.11 -11.53
N VAL A 53 -15.42 -0.44 -10.48
CA VAL A 53 -15.34 0.23 -9.18
C VAL A 53 -14.18 -0.38 -8.40
N ASN A 54 -13.13 0.39 -8.13
CA ASN A 54 -11.95 -0.10 -7.44
C ASN A 54 -12.02 0.18 -5.93
N LEU A 55 -12.25 -0.88 -5.18
CA LEU A 55 -12.27 -0.92 -3.72
C LEU A 55 -11.02 -1.59 -3.13
N ASN A 56 -9.97 -1.81 -3.93
CA ASN A 56 -8.71 -2.35 -3.42
C ASN A 56 -7.89 -1.24 -2.75
N PRO A 57 -7.71 -1.22 -1.42
CA PRO A 57 -6.96 -0.16 -0.74
C PRO A 57 -5.44 -0.21 -0.98
N ALA A 58 -4.96 -1.19 -1.72
CA ALA A 58 -3.54 -1.28 -2.12
C ALA A 58 -3.22 -0.51 -3.40
N THR A 59 -4.21 0.15 -4.00
CA THR A 59 -4.08 0.95 -5.22
C THR A 59 -4.81 2.28 -5.08
N ASN A 60 -4.51 3.22 -5.96
CA ASN A 60 -5.21 4.49 -6.10
C ASN A 60 -4.93 5.05 -7.49
N VAL A 61 -5.69 6.05 -7.89
CA VAL A 61 -5.45 6.81 -9.12
C VAL A 61 -4.58 8.03 -8.83
N MET A 62 -3.61 8.28 -9.69
CA MET A 62 -2.69 9.42 -9.55
C MET A 62 -3.30 10.69 -10.17
N ASN A 63 -2.86 11.87 -9.69
CA ASN A 63 -3.12 13.14 -10.37
C ASN A 63 -2.63 13.05 -11.83
N PRO A 64 -3.47 13.37 -12.84
CA PRO A 64 -3.06 13.31 -14.24
C PRO A 64 -1.79 14.13 -14.57
N HIS A 65 -1.57 15.25 -13.89
CA HIS A 65 -0.33 16.02 -14.05
C HIS A 65 0.88 15.25 -13.49
N ALA A 66 0.74 14.59 -12.33
CA ALA A 66 1.79 13.75 -11.77
C ALA A 66 2.07 12.52 -12.65
N GLU A 67 1.04 11.94 -13.26
CA GLU A 67 1.17 10.83 -14.20
C GLU A 67 1.90 11.26 -15.50
N ALA A 68 1.53 12.41 -16.04
CA ALA A 68 2.11 12.92 -17.28
C ALA A 68 3.63 13.15 -17.21
N VAL A 69 4.19 13.52 -16.04
CA VAL A 69 5.64 13.74 -15.91
C VAL A 69 6.45 12.45 -16.00
N LEU A 70 5.85 11.28 -15.74
CA LEU A 70 6.51 9.98 -15.87
C LEU A 70 6.98 9.71 -17.31
N SER A 71 6.32 10.30 -18.31
CA SER A 71 6.66 10.16 -19.74
C SER A 71 7.56 11.29 -20.30
N LYS A 72 8.05 12.23 -19.45
CA LYS A 72 8.82 13.41 -19.90
C LYS A 72 10.34 13.17 -19.97
N GLY A 73 10.79 11.93 -19.94
CA GLY A 73 12.20 11.58 -20.14
C GLY A 73 13.11 11.77 -18.92
N LEU A 74 12.57 12.20 -17.77
CA LEU A 74 13.36 12.35 -16.53
C LEU A 74 13.86 10.99 -16.00
N GLY A 75 13.04 9.93 -16.09
CA GLY A 75 13.38 8.61 -15.54
C GLY A 75 14.56 7.91 -16.23
N THR A 76 14.99 8.38 -17.42
CA THR A 76 16.15 7.85 -18.14
C THR A 76 17.44 8.67 -17.87
N ARG A 77 17.40 9.66 -17.00
CA ARG A 77 18.54 10.49 -16.61
C ARG A 77 19.07 10.02 -15.27
N PRO A 78 20.21 9.33 -15.21
CA PRO A 78 20.82 8.93 -13.94
C PRO A 78 21.10 10.19 -13.11
N SER A 79 20.85 10.10 -11.80
CA SER A 79 21.02 11.23 -10.87
C SER A 79 21.84 10.80 -9.66
N LEU A 80 23.08 10.29 -9.92
CA LEU A 80 23.99 9.83 -8.89
C LEU A 80 24.55 11.00 -8.08
N GLY A 81 24.75 10.79 -6.80
CA GLY A 81 25.37 11.76 -5.90
C GLY A 81 24.34 12.65 -5.19
N TYR A 82 24.88 13.62 -4.49
CA TYR A 82 24.09 14.59 -3.75
C TYR A 82 23.68 15.78 -4.61
N PRO A 83 22.58 16.45 -4.35
CA PRO A 83 22.29 17.75 -4.98
C PRO A 83 23.47 18.72 -4.81
N GLY A 84 23.87 19.37 -5.91
CA GLY A 84 25.04 20.25 -5.95
C GLY A 84 26.38 19.54 -6.28
N GLU A 85 26.42 18.21 -6.14
CA GLU A 85 27.63 17.40 -6.43
C GLU A 85 27.23 16.10 -7.16
N LYS A 86 26.49 16.24 -8.25
CA LYS A 86 26.09 15.08 -9.07
C LYS A 86 27.28 14.57 -9.89
N TYR A 87 27.30 13.26 -10.11
CA TYR A 87 28.33 12.62 -10.92
C TYR A 87 28.18 12.93 -12.42
N GLU A 88 26.94 12.93 -12.94
CA GLU A 88 26.63 13.30 -14.32
C GLU A 88 26.26 14.78 -14.45
N MET A 89 26.53 15.35 -15.64
CA MET A 89 26.22 16.75 -15.95
C MET A 89 24.81 16.92 -16.51
N GLY A 90 24.25 18.14 -16.41
CA GLY A 90 22.94 18.47 -16.95
C GLY A 90 21.78 18.05 -16.04
N LEU A 91 22.02 17.94 -14.74
CA LEU A 91 21.06 17.50 -13.72
C LEU A 91 20.54 18.66 -12.84
N GLU A 92 20.86 19.91 -13.18
CA GLU A 92 20.57 21.10 -12.36
C GLU A 92 19.07 21.29 -12.09
N ALA A 93 18.20 20.84 -13.03
CA ALA A 93 16.75 20.84 -12.83
C ALA A 93 16.28 19.65 -11.97
N ILE A 94 16.87 18.47 -12.16
CA ILE A 94 16.54 17.26 -11.40
C ILE A 94 16.93 17.44 -9.93
N GLU A 95 18.09 18.01 -9.64
CA GLU A 95 18.53 18.31 -8.27
C GLU A 95 17.52 19.18 -7.51
N GLN A 96 16.98 20.22 -8.17
CA GLN A 96 15.97 21.07 -7.58
C GLN A 96 14.66 20.30 -7.31
N ILE A 97 14.26 19.40 -8.21
CA ILE A 97 13.08 18.54 -8.02
C ILE A 97 13.28 17.60 -6.83
N GLU A 98 14.46 17.02 -6.64
CA GLU A 98 14.79 16.18 -5.49
C GLU A 98 14.63 16.95 -4.18
N ILE A 99 15.19 18.16 -4.11
CA ILE A 99 15.12 19.02 -2.92
C ILE A 99 13.67 19.41 -2.63
N ILE A 100 12.92 19.83 -3.66
CA ILE A 100 11.50 20.19 -3.54
C ILE A 100 10.68 19.00 -3.04
N ALA A 101 10.90 17.80 -3.58
CA ALA A 101 10.18 16.60 -3.15
C ALA A 101 10.47 16.27 -1.68
N ALA A 102 11.72 16.37 -1.26
CA ALA A 102 12.13 16.10 0.12
C ALA A 102 11.55 17.13 1.10
N GLU A 103 11.59 18.42 0.74
CA GLU A 103 11.02 19.51 1.56
C GLU A 103 9.51 19.36 1.71
N LEU A 104 8.79 19.11 0.61
CA LEU A 104 7.35 18.88 0.66
C LEU A 104 6.98 17.63 1.47
N ALA A 105 7.77 16.57 1.38
CA ALA A 105 7.55 15.37 2.19
C ALA A 105 7.76 15.66 3.68
N ALA A 106 8.81 16.40 4.03
CA ALA A 106 9.07 16.83 5.41
C ALA A 106 7.91 17.69 5.95
N GLU A 107 7.41 18.65 5.16
CA GLU A 107 6.27 19.50 5.53
C GLU A 107 4.98 18.69 5.72
N VAL A 108 4.62 17.85 4.74
CA VAL A 108 3.36 17.06 4.75
C VAL A 108 3.32 16.09 5.93
N PHE A 109 4.43 15.46 6.27
CA PHE A 109 4.51 14.48 7.35
C PHE A 109 5.01 15.05 8.68
N ASP A 110 5.28 16.35 8.76
CA ASP A 110 5.82 17.03 9.94
C ASP A 110 7.10 16.33 10.45
N ALA A 111 8.04 16.13 9.54
CA ALA A 111 9.31 15.47 9.75
C ALA A 111 10.48 16.42 9.48
N ARG A 112 11.68 16.06 9.99
CA ARG A 112 12.90 16.84 9.75
C ARG A 112 13.69 16.35 8.56
N TYR A 113 13.55 15.06 8.21
CA TYR A 113 14.32 14.41 7.17
C TYR A 113 13.40 13.52 6.34
N ALA A 114 13.59 13.52 5.02
CA ALA A 114 12.86 12.69 4.06
C ALA A 114 13.82 12.07 3.05
N GLU A 115 13.74 10.76 2.85
CA GLU A 115 14.43 10.04 1.78
C GLU A 115 13.43 9.72 0.66
N VAL A 116 13.59 10.37 -0.48
CA VAL A 116 12.68 10.30 -1.63
C VAL A 116 13.18 9.37 -2.76
N ARG A 117 14.43 8.91 -2.68
CA ARG A 117 15.07 8.03 -3.68
C ARG A 117 14.74 6.56 -3.44
N VAL A 118 13.52 6.25 -3.02
CA VAL A 118 13.10 4.91 -2.58
C VAL A 118 12.23 4.25 -3.64
N PRO A 119 12.64 3.11 -4.23
CA PRO A 119 11.94 2.49 -5.37
C PRO A 119 10.57 1.91 -5.02
N SER A 120 10.35 1.48 -3.76
CA SER A 120 9.09 0.87 -3.30
C SER A 120 8.99 0.87 -1.78
N GLY A 121 7.78 0.65 -1.24
CA GLY A 121 7.59 0.47 0.20
C GLY A 121 8.35 -0.73 0.78
N ALA A 122 8.53 -1.79 -0.01
CA ALA A 122 9.33 -2.95 0.41
C ALA A 122 10.81 -2.59 0.58
N ILE A 123 11.36 -1.80 -0.34
CA ILE A 123 12.74 -1.28 -0.23
C ILE A 123 12.84 -0.24 0.90
N ALA A 124 11.81 0.58 1.14
CA ALA A 124 11.77 1.46 2.31
C ALA A 124 11.94 0.67 3.62
N ASN A 125 11.21 -0.43 3.78
CA ASN A 125 11.36 -1.32 4.94
C ASN A 125 12.76 -1.95 5.00
N LEU A 126 13.30 -2.43 3.88
CA LEU A 126 14.66 -2.97 3.83
C LEU A 126 15.71 -1.93 4.25
N MET A 127 15.61 -0.70 3.77
CA MET A 127 16.51 0.39 4.18
C MET A 127 16.46 0.65 5.68
N VAL A 128 15.27 0.60 6.29
CA VAL A 128 15.13 0.71 7.75
C VAL A 128 15.77 -0.49 8.46
N PHE A 129 15.56 -1.71 7.99
CA PHE A 129 16.22 -2.91 8.57
C PHE A 129 17.75 -2.77 8.52
N MET A 130 18.30 -2.32 7.40
CA MET A 130 19.75 -2.09 7.23
C MET A 130 20.28 -0.94 8.10
N ALA A 131 19.45 0.09 8.37
CA ALA A 131 19.85 1.23 9.22
C ALA A 131 19.82 0.91 10.71
N THR A 132 18.93 -0.02 11.15
CA THR A 132 18.63 -0.25 12.57
C THR A 132 19.10 -1.60 13.10
N ALA A 133 19.45 -2.56 12.22
CA ALA A 133 19.78 -3.95 12.60
C ALA A 133 20.86 -4.54 11.70
N LYS A 134 21.45 -5.64 12.13
CA LYS A 134 22.41 -6.46 11.39
C LYS A 134 21.82 -7.86 11.19
N ALA A 135 22.33 -8.61 10.21
CA ALA A 135 21.98 -10.02 10.03
C ALA A 135 22.19 -10.79 11.36
N GLY A 136 21.19 -11.55 11.77
CA GLY A 136 21.14 -12.27 13.05
C GLY A 136 20.48 -11.50 14.20
N ASP A 137 20.30 -10.18 14.08
CA ASP A 137 19.59 -9.42 15.11
C ASP A 137 18.10 -9.78 15.14
N VAL A 138 17.52 -9.75 16.35
CA VAL A 138 16.10 -10.01 16.55
C VAL A 138 15.29 -8.75 16.19
N ILE A 139 14.18 -8.95 15.47
CA ILE A 139 13.13 -7.96 15.34
C ILE A 139 11.78 -8.54 15.79
N ILE A 140 10.89 -7.69 16.33
CA ILE A 140 9.53 -8.08 16.68
C ILE A 140 8.56 -7.35 15.72
N VAL A 141 7.66 -8.13 15.10
CA VAL A 141 6.78 -7.64 14.03
C VAL A 141 5.32 -7.99 14.31
N PRO A 142 4.34 -7.24 13.78
CA PRO A 142 2.94 -7.63 13.85
C PRO A 142 2.71 -8.98 13.17
N PRO A 143 1.90 -9.88 13.77
CA PRO A 143 1.60 -11.18 13.16
C PRO A 143 0.70 -11.03 11.94
N THR A 144 0.73 -12.04 11.08
CA THR A 144 -0.13 -12.09 9.87
C THR A 144 -1.63 -12.09 10.19
N THR A 145 -2.02 -12.53 11.38
CA THR A 145 -3.42 -12.56 11.85
C THR A 145 -4.03 -11.17 12.07
N ILE A 146 -3.20 -10.12 12.19
CA ILE A 146 -3.62 -8.71 12.16
C ILE A 146 -2.97 -7.99 10.97
N ALA A 147 -2.86 -8.70 9.85
CA ALA A 147 -2.35 -8.24 8.57
C ALA A 147 -0.94 -7.64 8.61
N GLY A 148 -0.04 -8.12 9.47
CA GLY A 148 1.39 -7.85 9.40
C GLY A 148 1.91 -8.11 7.98
N HIS A 149 2.61 -7.12 7.39
CA HIS A 149 3.00 -7.22 5.98
C HIS A 149 4.17 -8.18 5.77
N VAL A 150 4.15 -8.94 4.67
CA VAL A 150 5.14 -9.97 4.36
C VAL A 150 6.59 -9.46 4.34
N THR A 151 6.84 -8.18 4.04
CA THR A 151 8.20 -7.60 4.06
C THR A 151 8.85 -7.65 5.44
N HIS A 152 8.06 -7.66 6.51
CA HIS A 152 8.54 -7.77 7.90
C HIS A 152 8.79 -9.21 8.33
N HIS A 153 8.32 -10.20 7.56
CA HIS A 153 8.36 -11.61 7.92
C HIS A 153 9.55 -12.35 7.27
N ARG A 154 9.75 -13.61 7.70
CA ARG A 154 10.86 -14.46 7.26
C ARG A 154 10.92 -14.67 5.74
N ALA A 155 9.77 -14.69 5.06
CA ALA A 155 9.70 -14.83 3.59
C ALA A 155 9.94 -13.52 2.82
N GLY A 156 9.97 -12.38 3.52
CA GLY A 156 10.12 -11.04 2.92
C GLY A 156 11.48 -10.41 3.18
N ALA A 157 11.53 -9.09 3.04
CA ALA A 157 12.77 -8.30 3.12
C ALA A 157 13.55 -8.53 4.43
N ALA A 158 12.86 -8.65 5.57
CA ALA A 158 13.49 -8.91 6.86
C ALA A 158 14.23 -10.24 6.88
N GLY A 159 13.57 -11.33 6.46
CA GLY A 159 14.22 -12.66 6.41
C GLY A 159 15.29 -12.77 5.34
N LEU A 160 15.10 -12.11 4.17
CA LEU A 160 16.11 -12.06 3.10
C LEU A 160 17.37 -11.27 3.55
N TYR A 161 17.21 -10.27 4.41
CA TYR A 161 18.34 -9.55 5.03
C TYR A 161 19.00 -10.35 6.15
N GLY A 162 18.39 -11.48 6.56
CA GLY A 162 18.95 -12.40 7.58
C GLY A 162 18.59 -12.06 9.01
N LEU A 163 17.49 -11.32 9.25
CA LEU A 163 17.03 -11.00 10.61
C LEU A 163 16.34 -12.20 11.28
N ASP A 164 16.46 -12.32 12.59
CA ASP A 164 15.66 -13.22 13.42
C ASP A 164 14.29 -12.60 13.69
N VAL A 165 13.32 -12.97 12.86
CA VAL A 165 11.97 -12.42 12.89
C VAL A 165 11.12 -13.15 13.92
N ARG A 166 10.56 -12.41 14.87
CA ARG A 166 9.62 -12.89 15.89
C ARG A 166 8.31 -12.16 15.81
N GLU A 167 7.22 -12.89 15.72
CA GLU A 167 5.88 -12.31 15.70
C GLU A 167 5.43 -11.93 17.11
N ALA A 168 4.85 -10.74 17.26
CA ALA A 168 4.18 -10.32 18.48
C ALA A 168 2.88 -11.09 18.66
N SER A 169 2.40 -11.24 19.91
CA SER A 169 1.05 -11.71 20.17
C SER A 169 0.04 -10.63 19.81
N ALA A 170 -1.07 -11.02 19.17
CA ALA A 170 -2.19 -10.10 18.88
C ALA A 170 -3.28 -10.20 19.92
N LYS A 171 -4.03 -9.11 20.09
CA LYS A 171 -5.37 -9.06 20.73
C LYS A 171 -6.41 -8.95 19.61
N PRO A 172 -7.07 -10.05 19.24
CA PRO A 172 -8.06 -10.06 18.15
C PRO A 172 -9.17 -9.03 18.33
N GLU A 173 -9.67 -8.89 19.54
CA GLU A 173 -10.76 -7.96 19.91
C GLU A 173 -10.41 -6.50 19.67
N ASN A 174 -9.11 -6.16 19.69
CA ASN A 174 -8.64 -4.80 19.46
C ASN A 174 -8.01 -4.61 18.06
N TYR A 175 -7.84 -5.69 17.30
CA TYR A 175 -7.08 -5.72 16.06
C TYR A 175 -5.69 -5.06 16.23
N SER A 176 -5.01 -5.38 17.31
CA SER A 176 -3.74 -4.77 17.71
C SER A 176 -2.83 -5.80 18.38
N VAL A 177 -1.60 -5.41 18.66
CA VAL A 177 -0.66 -6.23 19.46
C VAL A 177 -1.06 -6.25 20.94
N ASP A 178 -0.76 -7.36 21.63
CA ASP A 178 -0.87 -7.49 23.09
C ASP A 178 0.36 -6.84 23.76
N LEU A 179 0.17 -5.66 24.33
CA LEU A 179 1.26 -4.87 24.94
C LEU A 179 1.96 -5.58 26.09
N GLU A 180 1.21 -6.32 26.94
CA GLU A 180 1.83 -7.03 28.05
C GLU A 180 2.73 -8.17 27.58
N ARG A 181 2.24 -8.93 26.61
CA ARG A 181 3.03 -10.01 25.99
C ARG A 181 4.20 -9.44 25.19
N LEU A 182 4.00 -8.33 24.49
CA LEU A 182 5.07 -7.64 23.75
C LEU A 182 6.19 -7.21 24.71
N ARG A 183 5.85 -6.59 25.86
CA ARG A 183 6.86 -6.17 26.86
C ARG A 183 7.68 -7.36 27.36
N ARG A 184 7.02 -8.47 27.75
CA ARG A 184 7.72 -9.70 28.18
C ARG A 184 8.61 -10.27 27.07
N GLN A 185 8.12 -10.30 25.84
CA GLN A 185 8.85 -10.78 24.67
C GLN A 185 10.06 -9.89 24.38
N ALA A 186 9.90 -8.58 24.39
CA ALA A 186 10.97 -7.62 24.14
C ALA A 186 12.05 -7.70 25.22
N THR A 187 11.67 -7.79 26.50
CA THR A 187 12.61 -7.95 27.63
C THR A 187 13.49 -9.21 27.48
N THR A 188 12.89 -10.32 27.01
CA THR A 188 13.62 -11.57 26.84
C THR A 188 14.46 -11.58 25.56
N ALA A 189 13.90 -11.06 24.46
CA ALA A 189 14.49 -11.14 23.12
C ALA A 189 15.50 -10.03 22.84
N LYS A 190 15.37 -8.88 23.52
CA LYS A 190 16.15 -7.65 23.28
C LYS A 190 16.28 -7.32 21.80
N PRO A 191 15.14 -7.05 21.11
CA PRO A 191 15.14 -6.78 19.68
C PRO A 191 15.90 -5.51 19.35
N ALA A 192 16.50 -5.43 18.18
CA ALA A 192 17.02 -4.19 17.61
C ALA A 192 15.88 -3.26 17.13
N LEU A 193 14.76 -3.86 16.69
CA LEU A 193 13.65 -3.13 16.10
C LEU A 193 12.31 -3.76 16.48
N ILE A 194 11.32 -2.92 16.78
CA ILE A 194 9.90 -3.29 16.88
C ILE A 194 9.16 -2.58 15.74
N THR A 195 8.35 -3.31 14.95
CA THR A 195 7.60 -2.72 13.85
C THR A 195 6.11 -2.64 14.15
N ILE A 196 5.46 -1.61 13.61
CA ILE A 196 4.02 -1.31 13.75
C ILE A 196 3.43 -1.14 12.36
N GLY A 197 2.14 -1.41 12.20
CA GLY A 197 1.42 -1.25 10.94
C GLY A 197 1.28 -2.55 10.17
N GLY A 198 0.52 -2.51 9.10
CA GLY A 198 0.20 -3.69 8.29
C GLY A 198 -0.65 -3.36 7.08
N SER A 199 -1.14 -4.42 6.42
CA SER A 199 -1.92 -4.32 5.18
C SER A 199 -3.39 -3.98 5.41
N LEU A 200 -3.88 -4.11 6.65
CA LEU A 200 -5.20 -3.66 7.10
C LEU A 200 -5.01 -2.95 8.43
N ASN A 201 -5.47 -1.70 8.53
CA ASN A 201 -5.41 -0.89 9.74
C ASN A 201 -6.83 -0.36 10.00
N LEU A 202 -7.50 -0.92 11.00
CA LEU A 202 -8.87 -0.55 11.31
C LEU A 202 -8.95 0.59 12.33
N PHE A 203 -8.04 0.60 13.29
CA PHE A 203 -7.98 1.54 14.39
C PHE A 203 -6.53 1.98 14.65
N PRO A 204 -6.30 3.14 15.30
CA PRO A 204 -4.97 3.60 15.67
C PRO A 204 -4.18 2.55 16.48
N HIS A 205 -2.90 2.48 16.22
CA HIS A 205 -1.98 1.59 16.94
C HIS A 205 -1.45 2.26 18.22
N PRO A 206 -1.12 1.50 19.28
CA PRO A 206 -0.60 2.02 20.54
C PRO A 206 0.89 2.38 20.41
N VAL A 207 1.21 3.42 19.63
CA VAL A 207 2.60 3.78 19.30
C VAL A 207 3.36 4.24 20.55
N ARG A 208 2.75 5.02 21.44
CA ARG A 208 3.39 5.53 22.66
C ARG A 208 3.81 4.40 23.58
N GLU A 209 2.91 3.47 23.82
CA GLU A 209 3.14 2.31 24.68
C GLU A 209 4.19 1.36 24.09
N ILE A 210 4.18 1.19 22.77
CA ILE A 210 5.21 0.39 22.07
C ILE A 210 6.57 1.11 22.14
N ARG A 211 6.59 2.44 22.05
CA ARG A 211 7.81 3.24 22.21
C ARG A 211 8.38 3.08 23.62
N GLU A 212 7.57 3.14 24.66
CA GLU A 212 8.00 2.91 26.04
C GLU A 212 8.63 1.52 26.20
N ILE A 213 7.99 0.48 25.65
CA ILE A 213 8.53 -0.88 25.66
C ILE A 213 9.87 -0.96 24.91
N ALA A 214 9.98 -0.27 23.78
CA ALA A 214 11.21 -0.24 22.99
C ALA A 214 12.36 0.44 23.75
N ASP A 215 12.08 1.56 24.43
CA ASP A 215 13.06 2.30 25.22
C ASP A 215 13.59 1.46 26.41
N GLU A 216 12.74 0.64 27.05
CA GLU A 216 13.15 -0.27 28.14
C GLU A 216 14.22 -1.29 27.71
N VAL A 217 14.31 -1.60 26.43
CA VAL A 217 15.22 -2.63 25.88
C VAL A 217 16.24 -2.08 24.88
N GLY A 218 16.20 -0.78 24.59
CA GLY A 218 17.08 -0.12 23.63
C GLY A 218 16.75 -0.42 22.17
N ALA A 219 15.49 -0.77 21.87
CA ALA A 219 15.03 -1.04 20.51
C ALA A 219 14.58 0.24 19.78
N MET A 220 14.69 0.24 18.44
CA MET A 220 14.05 1.25 17.59
C MET A 220 12.59 0.90 17.32
N VAL A 221 11.79 1.87 16.88
CA VAL A 221 10.39 1.68 16.46
C VAL A 221 10.21 2.15 15.03
N LEU A 222 9.80 1.24 14.14
CA LEU A 222 9.36 1.52 12.78
C LEU A 222 7.84 1.53 12.72
N TYR A 223 7.26 2.57 12.15
CA TYR A 223 5.86 2.59 11.74
C TYR A 223 5.77 2.39 10.22
N ASP A 224 5.28 1.22 9.78
CA ASP A 224 4.98 0.97 8.37
C ASP A 224 3.63 1.62 8.01
N ALA A 225 3.70 2.79 7.42
CA ALA A 225 2.57 3.58 6.97
C ALA A 225 2.18 3.31 5.52
N ALA A 226 2.62 2.19 4.91
CA ALA A 226 2.40 1.92 3.50
C ALA A 226 0.92 2.08 3.08
N HIS A 227 -0.02 1.62 3.92
CA HIS A 227 -1.46 1.81 3.70
C HIS A 227 -2.01 3.11 4.27
N MET A 228 -1.37 3.68 5.29
CA MET A 228 -1.89 4.80 6.06
C MET A 228 -1.30 6.15 5.67
N SER A 229 -0.37 6.19 4.71
CA SER A 229 0.34 7.40 4.30
C SER A 229 -0.62 8.56 3.95
N GLY A 230 -1.68 8.31 3.21
CA GLY A 230 -2.68 9.34 2.90
C GLY A 230 -3.47 9.80 4.12
N MET A 231 -3.88 8.89 4.99
CA MET A 231 -4.61 9.24 6.21
C MET A 231 -3.77 10.06 7.19
N ILE A 232 -2.47 9.73 7.29
CA ILE A 232 -1.49 10.47 8.13
C ILE A 232 -1.21 11.84 7.52
N ALA A 233 -0.95 11.91 6.22
CA ALA A 233 -0.73 13.16 5.49
C ALA A 233 -1.91 14.13 5.64
N GLY A 234 -3.14 13.63 5.55
CA GLY A 234 -4.36 14.40 5.70
C GLY A 234 -4.80 14.66 7.14
N ARG A 235 -4.00 14.27 8.14
CA ARG A 235 -4.30 14.46 9.58
C ARG A 235 -5.61 13.82 10.05
N ALA A 236 -6.11 12.82 9.34
CA ALA A 236 -7.28 12.04 9.74
C ALA A 236 -6.90 10.70 10.39
N TRP A 237 -5.67 10.57 10.81
CA TRP A 237 -5.11 9.43 11.54
C TRP A 237 -4.11 9.91 12.59
N GLN A 238 -3.67 8.99 13.47
CA GLN A 238 -2.59 9.24 14.42
C GLN A 238 -1.32 9.80 13.73
N GLN A 239 -0.46 10.45 14.49
CA GLN A 239 0.79 11.02 13.99
C GLN A 239 1.99 10.23 14.57
N PRO A 240 2.43 9.15 13.89
CA PRO A 240 3.36 8.19 14.49
C PRO A 240 4.69 8.79 14.96
N LEU A 241 5.28 9.74 14.22
CA LEU A 241 6.54 10.39 14.65
C LEU A 241 6.34 11.22 15.92
N LYS A 242 5.19 11.88 16.10
CA LYS A 242 4.86 12.62 17.33
C LYS A 242 4.53 11.70 18.50
N GLU A 243 4.08 10.50 18.20
CA GLU A 243 3.75 9.49 19.20
C GLU A 243 4.93 8.63 19.61
N GLY A 244 6.09 8.81 18.95
CA GLY A 244 7.35 8.18 19.35
C GLY A 244 7.94 7.17 18.40
N ALA A 245 7.35 6.94 17.21
CA ALA A 245 8.05 6.17 16.19
C ALA A 245 9.33 6.89 15.78
N HIS A 246 10.43 6.15 15.63
CA HIS A 246 11.70 6.71 15.21
C HIS A 246 11.73 7.00 13.71
N VAL A 247 11.02 6.18 12.94
CA VAL A 247 10.99 6.25 11.49
C VAL A 247 9.63 5.79 10.97
N MET A 248 9.22 6.35 9.85
CA MET A 248 8.01 5.96 9.14
C MET A 248 8.35 5.63 7.68
N THR A 249 7.89 4.46 7.20
CA THR A 249 8.01 4.02 5.81
C THR A 249 6.67 4.04 5.11
N MET A 250 6.68 4.28 3.80
CA MET A 250 5.46 4.45 3.00
C MET A 250 5.57 3.80 1.63
N SER A 251 4.42 3.36 1.11
CA SER A 251 4.18 3.15 -0.33
C SER A 251 3.41 4.35 -0.86
N THR A 252 3.91 5.03 -1.87
CA THR A 252 3.33 6.29 -2.32
C THR A 252 2.10 6.14 -3.22
N TYR A 253 1.82 4.95 -3.74
CA TYR A 253 0.75 4.68 -4.72
C TYR A 253 -0.56 4.10 -4.13
N LYS A 254 -0.61 3.89 -2.79
CA LYS A 254 -1.81 3.37 -2.10
C LYS A 254 -2.74 4.53 -1.70
N SER A 255 -3.13 4.65 -0.44
CA SER A 255 -3.99 5.75 0.02
C SER A 255 -3.43 7.13 -0.32
N PHE A 256 -2.12 7.27 -0.49
CA PHE A 256 -1.45 8.51 -0.88
C PHE A 256 -1.70 8.91 -2.35
N GLY A 257 -1.88 7.95 -3.26
CA GLY A 257 -2.24 8.21 -4.67
C GLY A 257 -1.17 8.92 -5.48
N GLY A 258 0.08 8.61 -5.21
CA GLY A 258 1.26 9.08 -5.95
C GLY A 258 1.89 7.99 -6.83
N PRO A 259 3.11 8.19 -7.31
CA PRO A 259 3.82 7.25 -8.18
C PRO A 259 4.14 5.94 -7.46
N PRO A 260 4.38 4.83 -8.20
CA PRO A 260 4.77 3.55 -7.63
C PRO A 260 6.21 3.60 -7.09
N ALA A 261 6.37 4.19 -5.91
CA ALA A 261 7.63 4.38 -5.20
C ALA A 261 7.45 4.15 -3.69
N GLY A 262 8.50 4.35 -2.92
CA GLY A 262 8.49 4.43 -1.47
C GLY A 262 8.87 5.84 -1.00
N LEU A 263 8.75 6.04 0.30
CA LEU A 263 9.18 7.25 1.00
C LEU A 263 9.54 6.88 2.44
N ILE A 264 10.60 7.48 2.98
CA ILE A 264 10.99 7.33 4.37
C ILE A 264 11.06 8.71 4.99
N VAL A 265 10.49 8.89 6.19
CA VAL A 265 10.64 10.13 6.95
C VAL A 265 11.05 9.83 8.40
N THR A 266 11.86 10.71 8.99
CA THR A 266 12.34 10.57 10.35
C THR A 266 12.67 11.94 10.97
N ASN A 267 12.70 12.00 12.31
CA ASN A 267 13.22 13.15 13.07
C ASN A 267 14.63 12.90 13.62
N ASP A 268 15.17 11.70 13.42
CA ASP A 268 16.49 11.28 13.91
C ASP A 268 17.57 11.51 12.84
N ALA A 269 18.53 12.38 13.16
CA ALA A 269 19.63 12.73 12.25
C ALA A 269 20.58 11.54 11.98
N THR A 270 20.72 10.62 12.93
CA THR A 270 21.56 9.44 12.76
C THR A 270 20.95 8.48 11.76
N LEU A 271 19.63 8.25 11.86
CA LEU A 271 18.89 7.46 10.88
C LEU A 271 18.91 8.13 9.50
N ALA A 272 18.68 9.44 9.44
CA ALA A 272 18.71 10.17 8.16
C ALA A 272 20.05 10.01 7.45
N LYS A 273 21.18 10.16 8.18
CA LYS A 273 22.52 9.90 7.64
C LYS A 273 22.67 8.45 7.12
N ARG A 274 22.15 7.48 7.87
CA ARG A 274 22.21 6.07 7.43
C ARG A 274 21.39 5.84 6.18
N PHE A 275 20.21 6.48 6.03
CA PHE A 275 19.40 6.36 4.81
C PHE A 275 20.09 6.97 3.60
N ASP A 276 20.76 8.11 3.75
CA ASP A 276 21.60 8.69 2.70
C ASP A 276 22.68 7.70 2.21
N GLU A 277 23.43 7.09 3.15
CA GLU A 277 24.49 6.12 2.84
C GLU A 277 23.94 4.84 2.19
N ILE A 278 22.75 4.38 2.62
CA ILE A 278 22.08 3.21 2.05
C ILE A 278 21.51 3.54 0.67
N ALA A 279 21.00 4.74 0.45
CA ALA A 279 20.55 5.19 -0.86
C ALA A 279 21.73 5.36 -1.81
N TYR A 280 22.70 6.18 -1.45
CA TYR A 280 23.88 6.45 -2.28
C TYR A 280 25.16 6.36 -1.43
N PRO A 281 26.15 5.54 -1.89
CA PRO A 281 26.20 4.75 -3.12
C PRO A 281 25.57 3.34 -3.04
N GLY A 282 24.71 3.08 -2.07
CA GLY A 282 24.17 1.76 -1.75
C GLY A 282 23.11 1.24 -2.74
N LEU A 283 21.84 1.17 -2.28
CA LEU A 283 20.78 0.47 -3.01
C LEU A 283 20.18 1.27 -4.17
N THR A 284 20.23 2.59 -4.13
CA THR A 284 19.58 3.48 -5.10
C THR A 284 20.53 4.52 -5.65
N ALA A 285 21.75 4.10 -5.95
CA ALA A 285 22.76 4.94 -6.61
C ALA A 285 22.18 5.61 -7.87
N ASN A 286 21.31 4.91 -8.59
CA ASN A 286 20.54 5.47 -9.70
C ASN A 286 19.05 5.25 -9.45
N PHE A 287 18.26 6.31 -9.38
CA PHE A 287 16.84 6.27 -9.10
C PHE A 287 16.04 6.93 -10.24
N ASP A 288 14.73 6.67 -10.27
CA ASP A 288 13.83 7.21 -11.28
C ASP A 288 13.39 8.64 -10.90
N ALA A 289 14.07 9.65 -11.44
CA ALA A 289 13.79 11.06 -11.19
C ALA A 289 12.38 11.50 -11.65
N ALA A 290 11.78 10.80 -12.62
CA ALA A 290 10.38 11.06 -13.00
C ALA A 290 9.42 10.73 -11.87
N LYS A 291 9.66 9.65 -11.12
CA LYS A 291 8.86 9.31 -9.94
C LYS A 291 9.04 10.34 -8.81
N THR A 292 10.23 10.90 -8.67
CA THR A 292 10.47 11.98 -7.69
C THR A 292 9.69 13.24 -8.07
N ALA A 293 9.66 13.60 -9.35
CA ALA A 293 8.84 14.72 -9.83
C ALA A 293 7.33 14.47 -9.63
N ALA A 294 6.86 13.26 -9.97
CA ALA A 294 5.47 12.87 -9.73
C ALA A 294 5.10 12.87 -8.24
N LEU A 295 6.03 12.46 -7.36
CA LEU A 295 5.88 12.53 -5.92
C LEU A 295 5.75 13.98 -5.43
N ALA A 296 6.58 14.88 -5.93
CA ALA A 296 6.50 16.31 -5.58
C ALA A 296 5.13 16.91 -5.93
N ILE A 297 4.59 16.61 -7.12
CA ILE A 297 3.24 17.05 -7.53
C ILE A 297 2.16 16.44 -6.62
N THR A 298 2.28 15.15 -6.29
CA THR A 298 1.35 14.48 -5.37
C THR A 298 1.39 15.11 -3.97
N LEU A 299 2.56 15.46 -3.47
CA LEU A 299 2.72 16.14 -2.17
C LEU A 299 2.05 17.52 -2.15
N LEU A 300 2.05 18.23 -3.27
CA LEU A 300 1.30 19.48 -3.40
C LEU A 300 -0.21 19.26 -3.30
N ASP A 301 -0.75 18.18 -3.85
CA ASP A 301 -2.16 17.81 -3.66
C ASP A 301 -2.48 17.61 -2.17
N TRP A 302 -1.63 16.89 -1.45
CA TRP A 302 -1.79 16.66 -0.01
C TRP A 302 -1.67 17.92 0.82
N LYS A 303 -0.80 18.85 0.44
CA LYS A 303 -0.66 20.14 1.09
C LYS A 303 -1.96 20.96 0.99
N VAL A 304 -2.66 20.89 -0.15
CA VAL A 304 -3.86 21.70 -0.42
C VAL A 304 -5.15 21.00 -0.03
N HIS A 305 -5.30 19.73 -0.39
CA HIS A 305 -6.56 18.97 -0.27
C HIS A 305 -6.50 17.82 0.74
N GLY A 306 -5.35 17.58 1.37
CA GLY A 306 -5.10 16.35 2.13
C GLY A 306 -6.09 16.11 3.26
N THR A 307 -6.42 17.14 4.03
CA THR A 307 -7.36 17.00 5.15
C THR A 307 -8.77 16.61 4.69
N ASP A 308 -9.28 17.24 3.65
CA ASP A 308 -10.61 16.94 3.13
C ASP A 308 -10.66 15.56 2.47
N TYR A 309 -9.61 15.22 1.73
CA TYR A 309 -9.52 13.89 1.10
C TYR A 309 -9.48 12.76 2.14
N ALA A 310 -8.64 12.88 3.17
CA ALA A 310 -8.52 11.86 4.20
C ALA A 310 -9.82 11.70 5.01
N LYS A 311 -10.50 12.79 5.35
CA LYS A 311 -11.82 12.75 6.00
C LYS A 311 -12.87 12.10 5.11
N ALA A 312 -12.91 12.45 3.82
CA ALA A 312 -13.83 11.86 2.86
C ALA A 312 -13.60 10.35 2.71
N MET A 313 -12.33 9.90 2.63
CA MET A 313 -12.00 8.47 2.59
C MET A 313 -12.54 7.72 3.82
N ALA A 314 -12.33 8.24 5.03
CA ALA A 314 -12.82 7.60 6.25
C ALA A 314 -14.35 7.57 6.32
N ALA A 315 -15.01 8.69 6.04
CA ALA A 315 -16.47 8.79 6.05
C ALA A 315 -17.12 7.83 5.04
N THR A 316 -16.56 7.74 3.84
CA THR A 316 -17.05 6.83 2.79
C THR A 316 -16.82 5.36 3.17
N ALA A 317 -15.69 5.03 3.85
CA ALA A 317 -15.43 3.67 4.31
C ALA A 317 -16.42 3.23 5.40
N THR A 318 -16.71 4.09 6.37
CA THR A 318 -17.73 3.84 7.40
C THR A 318 -19.10 3.66 6.76
N ALA A 319 -19.52 4.57 5.87
CA ALA A 319 -20.80 4.47 5.20
C ALA A 319 -20.96 3.19 4.37
N LEU A 320 -19.90 2.77 3.66
CA LEU A 320 -19.94 1.51 2.91
C LEU A 320 -20.05 0.30 3.85
N ALA A 321 -19.30 0.29 4.95
CA ALA A 321 -19.35 -0.80 5.94
C ALA A 321 -20.76 -0.91 6.57
N ASP A 322 -21.36 0.22 6.97
CA ASP A 322 -22.72 0.28 7.53
C ASP A 322 -23.77 -0.26 6.53
N ASN A 323 -23.71 0.18 5.27
CA ASN A 323 -24.63 -0.26 4.24
C ASN A 323 -24.46 -1.75 3.91
N LEU A 324 -23.24 -2.28 3.84
CA LEU A 324 -22.99 -3.71 3.64
C LEU A 324 -23.51 -4.54 4.82
N ALA A 325 -23.37 -4.05 6.05
CA ALA A 325 -23.97 -4.69 7.22
C ALA A 325 -25.49 -4.69 7.17
N ALA A 326 -26.12 -3.62 6.66
CA ALA A 326 -27.57 -3.55 6.43
C ALA A 326 -28.05 -4.54 5.35
N GLU A 327 -27.21 -4.82 4.34
CA GLU A 327 -27.45 -5.87 3.33
C GLU A 327 -27.19 -7.29 3.87
N GLY A 328 -26.91 -7.46 5.16
CA GLY A 328 -26.74 -8.77 5.81
C GLY A 328 -25.34 -9.37 5.74
N LEU A 329 -24.35 -8.63 5.27
CA LEU A 329 -22.96 -9.08 5.25
C LEU A 329 -22.30 -8.89 6.63
N THR A 330 -21.43 -9.83 7.01
CA THR A 330 -20.71 -9.76 8.29
C THR A 330 -19.44 -8.93 8.14
N ILE A 331 -19.47 -7.71 8.66
CA ILE A 331 -18.31 -6.82 8.68
C ILE A 331 -17.53 -7.05 9.97
N TYR A 332 -16.21 -7.21 9.86
CA TYR A 332 -15.33 -7.42 11.01
C TYR A 332 -15.29 -6.19 11.93
N ALA A 333 -15.08 -6.41 13.22
CA ALA A 333 -14.97 -5.39 14.27
C ALA A 333 -16.25 -4.54 14.48
N ARG A 334 -17.43 -5.13 14.33
CA ARG A 334 -18.73 -4.48 14.49
C ARG A 334 -18.86 -3.70 15.80
N GLU A 335 -18.45 -4.30 16.92
CA GLU A 335 -18.56 -3.72 18.27
C GLU A 335 -17.75 -2.42 18.42
N ARG A 336 -16.85 -2.13 17.49
CA ARG A 336 -16.01 -0.94 17.47
C ARG A 336 -16.35 0.04 16.33
N GLY A 337 -17.48 -0.18 15.62
CA GLY A 337 -17.89 0.64 14.48
C GLY A 337 -17.07 0.34 13.21
N TYR A 338 -16.62 -0.91 13.04
CA TYR A 338 -15.93 -1.47 11.87
C TYR A 338 -14.55 -0.87 11.60
N THR A 339 -14.43 0.44 11.49
CA THR A 339 -13.17 1.13 11.16
C THR A 339 -13.23 2.61 11.49
N SER A 340 -12.08 3.18 11.80
CA SER A 340 -11.82 4.64 11.80
C SER A 340 -10.89 5.06 10.66
N SER A 341 -10.62 4.16 9.70
CA SER A 341 -9.71 4.40 8.59
C SER A 341 -10.44 4.40 7.24
N HIS A 342 -9.68 4.46 6.16
CA HIS A 342 -10.16 4.39 4.78
C HIS A 342 -10.42 2.95 4.29
N GLN A 343 -10.26 1.96 5.14
CA GLN A 343 -10.39 0.54 4.79
C GLN A 343 -11.06 -0.24 5.91
N PHE A 344 -11.71 -1.33 5.54
CA PHE A 344 -12.33 -2.28 6.44
C PHE A 344 -12.31 -3.68 5.84
N ALA A 345 -12.79 -4.68 6.57
CA ALA A 345 -12.86 -6.04 6.08
C ALA A 345 -14.19 -6.70 6.40
N LEU A 346 -14.61 -7.55 5.49
CA LEU A 346 -15.77 -8.41 5.57
C LEU A 346 -15.30 -9.84 5.84
N GLU A 347 -15.99 -10.59 6.70
CA GLU A 347 -15.74 -12.01 6.93
C GLU A 347 -16.17 -12.81 5.70
N ALA A 348 -15.20 -13.45 5.03
CA ALA A 348 -15.40 -14.06 3.72
C ALA A 348 -15.48 -15.60 3.74
N SER A 349 -15.38 -16.25 4.92
CA SER A 349 -15.38 -17.71 5.01
C SER A 349 -16.61 -18.34 4.36
N ARG A 350 -17.80 -17.77 4.56
CA ARG A 350 -19.04 -18.24 3.94
C ARG A 350 -19.10 -18.04 2.42
N HIS A 351 -18.27 -17.17 1.87
CA HIS A 351 -18.15 -16.90 0.43
C HIS A 351 -17.00 -17.67 -0.24
N GLY A 352 -16.47 -18.69 0.45
CA GLY A 352 -15.38 -19.53 -0.06
C GLY A 352 -13.98 -18.96 0.18
N GLY A 353 -13.86 -17.86 0.91
CA GLY A 353 -12.61 -17.16 1.22
C GLY A 353 -12.48 -15.81 0.55
N GLY A 354 -11.53 -15.00 1.04
CA GLY A 354 -11.36 -13.62 0.61
C GLY A 354 -10.91 -13.46 -0.83
N GLN A 355 -9.95 -14.27 -1.29
CA GLN A 355 -9.50 -14.22 -2.67
C GLN A 355 -10.56 -14.79 -3.63
N THR A 356 -11.29 -15.82 -3.19
CA THR A 356 -12.41 -16.38 -3.96
C THR A 356 -13.52 -15.36 -4.11
N ALA A 357 -13.90 -14.66 -3.04
CA ALA A 357 -14.86 -13.56 -3.05
C ALA A 357 -14.39 -12.41 -3.97
N ALA A 358 -13.12 -12.01 -3.87
CA ALA A 358 -12.56 -10.97 -4.72
C ALA A 358 -12.59 -11.33 -6.21
N LYS A 359 -12.26 -12.58 -6.58
CA LYS A 359 -12.37 -13.07 -7.95
C LYS A 359 -13.81 -13.08 -8.45
N ARG A 360 -14.78 -13.40 -7.58
CA ARG A 360 -16.19 -13.35 -7.92
C ARG A 360 -16.65 -11.92 -8.18
N LEU A 361 -16.30 -10.97 -7.29
CA LEU A 361 -16.60 -9.55 -7.48
C LEU A 361 -15.92 -8.96 -8.71
N ARG A 362 -14.71 -9.41 -9.08
CA ARG A 362 -14.05 -8.98 -10.32
C ARG A 362 -14.89 -9.27 -11.56
N ARG A 363 -15.64 -10.39 -11.59
CA ARG A 363 -16.56 -10.72 -12.69
C ARG A 363 -17.76 -9.77 -12.74
N ALA A 364 -18.06 -9.08 -11.64
CA ALA A 364 -19.05 -8.01 -11.54
C ALA A 364 -18.43 -6.61 -11.67
N ASN A 365 -17.21 -6.47 -12.19
CA ASN A 365 -16.49 -5.21 -12.31
C ASN A 365 -16.25 -4.46 -10.98
N ILE A 366 -16.11 -5.21 -9.87
CA ILE A 366 -15.72 -4.67 -8.55
C ILE A 366 -14.34 -5.23 -8.18
N LEU A 367 -13.36 -4.35 -7.99
CA LEU A 367 -12.01 -4.73 -7.61
C LEU A 367 -11.83 -4.68 -6.09
N SER A 368 -11.27 -5.74 -5.52
CA SER A 368 -11.03 -5.90 -4.08
C SER A 368 -9.88 -6.88 -3.85
N SER A 369 -9.58 -7.22 -2.60
CA SER A 369 -8.53 -8.21 -2.29
C SER A 369 -8.84 -8.99 -1.02
N GLY A 370 -8.39 -10.24 -0.95
CA GLY A 370 -8.43 -11.02 0.28
C GLY A 370 -7.45 -10.52 1.33
N ILE A 371 -7.75 -10.78 2.61
CA ILE A 371 -6.92 -10.45 3.76
C ILE A 371 -7.11 -11.47 4.88
N GLY A 372 -6.07 -11.76 5.66
CA GLY A 372 -6.19 -12.53 6.89
C GLY A 372 -6.83 -11.72 8.00
N LEU A 373 -7.83 -12.29 8.68
CA LEU A 373 -8.45 -11.76 9.89
C LEU A 373 -8.21 -12.70 11.06
N PRO A 374 -8.20 -12.20 12.30
CA PRO A 374 -8.22 -13.06 13.48
C PRO A 374 -9.40 -14.04 13.44
N GLY A 375 -9.16 -15.27 13.89
CA GLY A 375 -10.17 -16.33 13.87
C GLY A 375 -9.69 -17.59 13.15
N PRO A 376 -10.60 -18.52 12.81
CA PRO A 376 -10.25 -19.78 12.15
C PRO A 376 -9.58 -19.53 10.78
N SER A 377 -8.43 -20.17 10.56
CA SER A 377 -7.75 -20.14 9.28
C SER A 377 -8.48 -20.99 8.24
N MET A 378 -8.40 -20.58 6.98
CA MET A 378 -8.88 -21.39 5.85
C MET A 378 -7.71 -22.17 5.22
N ARG A 379 -7.99 -23.38 4.73
CA ARG A 379 -6.93 -24.29 4.20
C ARG A 379 -6.25 -23.77 2.93
N SER A 380 -6.97 -23.05 2.06
CA SER A 380 -6.50 -22.67 0.72
C SER A 380 -6.79 -21.21 0.34
N ASP A 381 -7.30 -20.43 1.27
CA ASP A 381 -7.63 -19.01 1.07
C ASP A 381 -7.51 -18.25 2.40
N VAL A 382 -7.70 -16.95 2.37
CA VAL A 382 -7.78 -16.10 3.57
C VAL A 382 -9.25 -15.90 3.96
N ASN A 383 -9.50 -15.67 5.27
CA ASN A 383 -10.85 -15.63 5.82
C ASN A 383 -11.56 -14.28 5.71
N GLY A 384 -10.89 -13.24 5.20
CA GLY A 384 -11.43 -11.89 5.05
C GLY A 384 -11.34 -11.35 3.63
N LEU A 385 -12.30 -10.49 3.25
CA LEU A 385 -12.28 -9.66 2.06
C LEU A 385 -12.05 -8.22 2.48
N ARG A 386 -10.99 -7.60 1.98
CA ARG A 386 -10.61 -6.21 2.30
C ARG A 386 -11.15 -5.25 1.25
N LEU A 387 -11.79 -4.19 1.72
CA LEU A 387 -12.34 -3.09 0.95
C LEU A 387 -11.77 -1.77 1.43
N GLY A 388 -11.64 -0.80 0.52
CA GLY A 388 -11.15 0.54 0.84
C GLY A 388 -11.59 1.58 -0.18
N THR A 389 -11.49 2.83 0.19
CA THR A 389 -12.15 3.94 -0.49
C THR A 389 -11.24 4.97 -1.17
N PRO A 390 -9.89 4.86 -1.18
CA PRO A 390 -9.05 5.91 -1.72
C PRO A 390 -9.40 6.32 -3.14
N GLU A 391 -9.50 5.34 -4.04
CA GLU A 391 -9.75 5.62 -5.45
C GLU A 391 -11.17 6.09 -5.73
N ILE A 392 -12.19 5.43 -5.16
CA ILE A 392 -13.58 5.81 -5.40
C ILE A 392 -13.88 7.23 -4.93
N VAL A 393 -13.29 7.66 -3.80
CA VAL A 393 -13.41 9.04 -3.29
C VAL A 393 -12.70 10.03 -4.20
N ARG A 394 -11.52 9.69 -4.71
CA ARG A 394 -10.81 10.54 -5.69
C ARG A 394 -11.58 10.64 -7.01
N ARG A 395 -12.36 9.62 -7.38
CA ARG A 395 -13.28 9.67 -8.53
C ARG A 395 -14.54 10.48 -8.26
N GLY A 396 -14.82 10.85 -7.02
CA GLY A 396 -15.94 11.70 -6.63
C GLY A 396 -17.13 10.99 -5.99
N MET A 397 -16.99 9.70 -5.66
CA MET A 397 -17.99 8.98 -4.87
C MET A 397 -17.93 9.43 -3.39
N GLY A 398 -19.08 9.51 -2.75
CA GLY A 398 -19.23 9.90 -1.35
C GLY A 398 -20.09 8.92 -0.55
N PRO A 399 -20.33 9.22 0.75
CA PRO A 399 -21.19 8.41 1.61
C PRO A 399 -22.59 8.14 1.03
N GLU A 400 -23.13 9.11 0.30
CA GLU A 400 -24.46 9.06 -0.35
C GLU A 400 -24.59 7.97 -1.43
N ASP A 401 -23.48 7.59 -2.05
CA ASP A 401 -23.44 6.59 -3.12
C ASP A 401 -23.33 5.15 -2.57
N MET A 402 -22.97 5.01 -1.30
CA MET A 402 -22.56 3.73 -0.72
C MET A 402 -23.72 2.74 -0.56
N GLY A 403 -24.96 3.19 -0.44
CA GLY A 403 -26.12 2.32 -0.40
C GLY A 403 -26.36 1.57 -1.71
N GLU A 404 -26.19 2.23 -2.86
CA GLU A 404 -26.29 1.59 -4.18
C GLU A 404 -25.14 0.60 -4.41
N LEU A 405 -23.93 1.01 -4.08
CA LEU A 405 -22.72 0.18 -4.22
C LEU A 405 -22.79 -1.07 -3.31
N ALA A 406 -23.28 -0.93 -2.07
CA ALA A 406 -23.43 -2.04 -1.14
C ALA A 406 -24.39 -3.13 -1.66
N ARG A 407 -25.53 -2.74 -2.25
CA ARG A 407 -26.45 -3.70 -2.89
C ARG A 407 -25.78 -4.47 -4.03
N MET A 408 -24.98 -3.83 -4.86
CA MET A 408 -24.24 -4.49 -5.94
C MET A 408 -23.20 -5.47 -5.38
N ILE A 409 -22.47 -5.11 -4.33
CA ILE A 409 -21.50 -5.98 -3.67
C ILE A 409 -22.21 -7.20 -3.05
N ALA A 410 -23.28 -6.98 -2.30
CA ALA A 410 -24.06 -8.03 -1.67
C ALA A 410 -24.65 -8.99 -2.72
N GLY A 411 -25.30 -8.48 -3.77
CA GLY A 411 -25.81 -9.29 -4.88
C GLY A 411 -24.72 -10.11 -5.56
N GLY A 412 -23.53 -9.55 -5.74
CA GLY A 412 -22.36 -10.26 -6.28
C GLY A 412 -21.84 -11.36 -5.36
N LEU A 413 -21.91 -11.21 -4.04
CA LEU A 413 -21.42 -12.18 -3.07
C LEU A 413 -22.44 -13.26 -2.69
N GLU A 414 -23.72 -12.92 -2.51
CA GLU A 414 -24.77 -13.85 -2.07
C GLU A 414 -25.23 -14.83 -3.17
N GLY A 415 -25.05 -14.50 -4.43
CA GLY A 415 -25.19 -15.48 -5.50
C GLY A 415 -26.52 -15.54 -6.22
N ASP A 416 -27.48 -14.71 -5.90
CA ASP A 416 -28.80 -14.68 -6.52
C ASP A 416 -28.77 -14.19 -7.98
N VAL A 417 -27.76 -13.39 -8.32
CA VAL A 417 -27.52 -12.89 -9.68
C VAL A 417 -26.14 -13.30 -10.17
N PRO A 418 -26.02 -13.83 -11.39
CA PRO A 418 -24.71 -14.08 -11.99
C PRO A 418 -23.87 -12.78 -12.00
N PRO A 419 -22.61 -12.81 -11.53
CA PRO A 419 -21.76 -11.61 -11.45
C PRO A 419 -21.67 -10.84 -12.78
N GLU A 420 -21.72 -11.54 -13.91
CA GLU A 420 -21.65 -10.94 -15.24
C GLU A 420 -22.88 -10.08 -15.59
N ARG A 421 -24.02 -10.35 -14.99
CA ARG A 421 -25.20 -9.47 -15.15
C ARG A 421 -25.03 -8.19 -14.37
N LEU A 422 -24.44 -8.26 -13.18
CA LEU A 422 -24.13 -7.08 -12.38
C LEU A 422 -23.04 -6.20 -13.01
N ALA A 423 -22.16 -6.76 -13.83
CA ALA A 423 -21.05 -6.02 -14.42
C ALA A 423 -21.53 -4.77 -15.20
N ASN A 424 -22.65 -4.87 -15.92
CA ASN A 424 -23.22 -3.74 -16.66
C ASN A 424 -23.72 -2.64 -15.72
N ASP A 425 -24.39 -3.03 -14.63
CA ASP A 425 -24.93 -2.08 -13.64
C ASP A 425 -23.79 -1.39 -12.90
N VAL A 426 -22.76 -2.14 -12.51
CA VAL A 426 -21.55 -1.58 -11.87
C VAL A 426 -20.82 -0.63 -12.81
N THR A 427 -20.68 -0.98 -14.09
CA THR A 427 -20.08 -0.10 -15.09
C THR A 427 -20.91 1.16 -15.30
N ALA A 428 -22.24 1.04 -15.38
CA ALA A 428 -23.13 2.20 -15.50
C ALA A 428 -23.02 3.09 -14.25
N PHE A 429 -22.97 2.52 -13.06
CA PHE A 429 -22.73 3.24 -11.81
C PHE A 429 -21.38 3.96 -11.86
N ARG A 430 -20.28 3.25 -12.19
CA ARG A 430 -18.92 3.80 -12.25
C ARG A 430 -18.83 4.99 -13.23
N ARG A 431 -19.49 4.93 -14.36
CA ARG A 431 -19.45 5.97 -15.41
C ARG A 431 -20.12 7.29 -15.02
N ARG A 432 -20.87 7.34 -13.92
CA ARG A 432 -21.37 8.61 -13.36
C ARG A 432 -20.26 9.47 -12.74
N PHE A 433 -19.10 8.86 -12.42
CA PHE A 433 -18.00 9.47 -11.71
C PHE A 433 -16.77 9.61 -12.62
N THR A 434 -16.81 10.58 -13.52
CA THR A 434 -15.76 10.84 -14.52
C THR A 434 -14.73 11.86 -14.09
N GLY A 435 -14.96 12.53 -12.94
CA GLY A 435 -14.09 13.57 -12.41
C GLY A 435 -12.88 13.05 -11.66
N MET A 436 -11.98 13.97 -11.36
CA MET A 436 -10.88 13.77 -10.41
C MET A 436 -11.02 14.81 -9.30
N LYS A 437 -11.13 14.35 -8.04
CA LYS A 437 -11.26 15.20 -6.86
C LYS A 437 -9.97 15.18 -6.05
N PHE A 438 -9.79 16.22 -5.24
CA PHE A 438 -8.65 16.33 -4.31
C PHE A 438 -7.28 16.33 -5.02
N VAL A 439 -7.24 16.85 -6.22
CA VAL A 439 -6.02 17.09 -7.00
C VAL A 439 -5.97 18.55 -7.43
N ARG A 440 -4.78 19.09 -7.57
CA ARG A 440 -4.55 20.41 -8.17
C ARG A 440 -4.62 20.26 -9.68
N THR A 441 -5.30 21.18 -10.31
CA THR A 441 -5.40 21.32 -11.79
C THR A 441 -4.23 22.12 -12.32
#